data_99b55708b93d7b3c90a56e6d9cf23420
#
_entry.id   99b55708b93d7b3c90a56e6d9cf23420
#
_cell.length_a   1.000
_cell.length_b   1.000
_cell.length_c   1.000
_cell.angle_alpha   90.00
_cell.angle_beta   90.00
_cell.angle_gamma   90.00
#
_symmetry.space_group_name_H-M   'P 1'
#
loop_
_entity.id
_entity.type
_entity.pdbx_description
1 polymer ?
#
loop_
_entity_poly.entity_id
_entity_poly.type
_entity_poly.pdbx_seq_one_letter_code
_entity_poly.pdbx_strand_id
1 'polypeptide(L)'
;CCSVYVAEPDMRRYRLAATDGLAESAVGKATLPFEQGIVGLVGQREELINLADAPSHPSFKFLPDVAEEAFRSFLGAPIMHQRQVVGILVVQQKESRLFDEGEESFMVTLAAQLAARIAQAQAKGWLQKTDWSKPLRGIAGASGIAIAKAWVWRPRKALNSITPRKDEDHGKQLARLELAVEEVRHDLESLALRFRESYSQDSVAIFDIYLHLLNDPGYI
;
A
#
# COMPACT_ATOMS: atom_id res chain seq x y z
N CYS A 1 -11.71 2.89 -16.87
CA CYS A 1 -11.76 2.84 -15.41
C CYS A 1 -11.59 1.40 -14.94
N CYS A 2 -10.84 1.20 -13.88
CA CYS A 2 -10.69 -0.10 -13.21
C CYS A 2 -10.85 0.09 -11.70
N SER A 3 -11.69 -0.73 -11.06
CA SER A 3 -12.00 -0.57 -9.64
C SER A 3 -12.07 -1.91 -8.92
N VAL A 4 -11.64 -1.91 -7.66
CA VAL A 4 -11.73 -3.08 -6.78
C VAL A 4 -12.64 -2.74 -5.62
N TYR A 5 -13.70 -3.50 -5.49
CA TYR A 5 -14.61 -3.47 -4.36
C TYR A 5 -14.33 -4.67 -3.46
N VAL A 6 -14.19 -4.42 -2.16
CA VAL A 6 -13.92 -5.48 -1.17
C VAL A 6 -15.18 -5.74 -0.35
N ALA A 7 -15.49 -7.01 -0.14
CA ALA A 7 -16.61 -7.43 0.68
C ALA A 7 -16.35 -7.11 2.16
N GLU A 8 -17.34 -6.51 2.83
CA GLU A 8 -17.40 -6.34 4.28
C GLU A 8 -18.59 -7.16 4.82
N PRO A 9 -18.39 -8.46 5.11
CA PRO A 9 -19.49 -9.38 5.45
C PRO A 9 -20.30 -8.93 6.67
N ASP A 10 -19.62 -8.42 7.71
CA ASP A 10 -20.26 -7.95 8.95
C ASP A 10 -21.25 -6.80 8.71
N MET A 11 -20.98 -5.99 7.66
CA MET A 11 -21.82 -4.86 7.26
C MET A 11 -22.69 -5.16 6.04
N ARG A 12 -22.61 -6.38 5.48
CA ARG A 12 -23.35 -6.81 4.28
C ARG A 12 -23.23 -5.84 3.10
N ARG A 13 -21.99 -5.40 2.81
CA ARG A 13 -21.73 -4.42 1.77
C ARG A 13 -20.38 -4.63 1.08
N TYR A 14 -20.24 -4.07 -0.10
CA TYR A 14 -18.98 -3.87 -0.80
C TYR A 14 -18.48 -2.45 -0.57
N ARG A 15 -17.19 -2.29 -0.33
CA ARG A 15 -16.53 -0.98 -0.20
C ARG A 15 -15.49 -0.80 -1.30
N LEU A 16 -15.50 0.36 -1.96
CA LEU A 16 -14.49 0.72 -2.93
C LEU A 16 -13.12 0.80 -2.26
N ALA A 17 -12.24 -0.15 -2.57
CA ALA A 17 -10.91 -0.25 -1.95
C ALA A 17 -9.81 0.40 -2.80
N ALA A 18 -9.96 0.34 -4.13
CA ALA A 18 -9.03 0.96 -5.06
C ALA A 18 -9.74 1.31 -6.35
N THR A 19 -9.30 2.35 -7.03
CA THR A 19 -9.80 2.72 -8.34
C THR A 19 -8.72 3.43 -9.16
N ASP A 20 -8.83 3.26 -10.48
CA ASP A 20 -8.19 4.08 -11.48
C ASP A 20 -9.27 4.54 -12.46
N GLY A 21 -9.64 5.82 -12.37
CA GLY A 21 -10.66 6.43 -13.24
C GLY A 21 -11.96 6.86 -12.55
N LEU A 22 -12.28 6.41 -11.32
CA LEU A 22 -13.30 7.03 -10.47
C LEU A 22 -12.67 8.09 -9.56
N ALA A 23 -13.50 8.82 -8.81
CA ALA A 23 -13.02 9.81 -7.85
C ALA A 23 -12.17 9.14 -6.74
N GLU A 24 -10.90 9.54 -6.62
CA GLU A 24 -10.01 9.04 -5.55
C GLU A 24 -10.56 9.31 -4.14
N SER A 25 -11.29 10.41 -3.97
CA SER A 25 -11.93 10.77 -2.70
C SER A 25 -12.99 9.76 -2.23
N ALA A 26 -13.51 8.94 -3.15
CA ALA A 26 -14.49 7.88 -2.87
C ALA A 26 -13.84 6.60 -2.32
N VAL A 27 -12.53 6.42 -2.52
CA VAL A 27 -11.81 5.23 -2.02
C VAL A 27 -11.91 5.17 -0.50
N GLY A 28 -12.31 4.00 0.00
CA GLY A 28 -12.55 3.74 1.41
C GLY A 28 -13.88 4.27 1.96
N LYS A 29 -14.59 5.12 1.24
CA LYS A 29 -15.85 5.76 1.66
C LYS A 29 -17.07 5.23 0.91
N ALA A 30 -16.98 5.11 -0.41
CA ALA A 30 -18.07 4.63 -1.22
C ALA A 30 -18.38 3.15 -0.90
N THR A 31 -19.65 2.89 -0.60
CA THR A 31 -20.12 1.55 -0.24
C THR A 31 -21.40 1.22 -0.97
N LEU A 32 -21.59 -0.06 -1.27
CA LEU A 32 -22.78 -0.63 -1.89
C LEU A 32 -23.24 -1.83 -1.06
N PRO A 33 -24.51 -1.89 -0.60
CA PRO A 33 -25.08 -3.11 -0.05
C PRO A 33 -24.95 -4.29 -1.00
N PHE A 34 -24.83 -5.51 -0.48
CA PHE A 34 -24.65 -6.72 -1.30
C PHE A 34 -25.77 -6.94 -2.33
N GLU A 35 -26.96 -6.46 -2.04
CA GLU A 35 -28.12 -6.60 -2.89
C GLU A 35 -28.35 -5.43 -3.86
N GLN A 36 -27.43 -4.47 -3.92
CA GLN A 36 -27.63 -3.24 -4.70
C GLN A 36 -26.57 -3.03 -5.77
N GLY A 37 -27.02 -2.45 -6.87
CA GLY A 37 -26.17 -2.11 -8.00
C GLY A 37 -25.71 -3.33 -8.81
N ILE A 38 -25.01 -3.08 -9.91
CA ILE A 38 -24.46 -4.17 -10.74
C ILE A 38 -23.32 -4.88 -9.98
N VAL A 39 -22.57 -4.16 -9.17
CA VAL A 39 -21.53 -4.75 -8.30
C VAL A 39 -22.15 -5.78 -7.34
N GLY A 40 -23.29 -5.44 -6.72
CA GLY A 40 -24.03 -6.39 -5.89
C GLY A 40 -24.54 -7.61 -6.67
N LEU A 41 -25.02 -7.37 -7.90
CA LEU A 41 -25.50 -8.44 -8.78
C LEU A 41 -24.38 -9.43 -9.15
N VAL A 42 -23.16 -8.95 -9.44
CA VAL A 42 -21.98 -9.82 -9.67
C VAL A 42 -21.73 -10.71 -8.45
N GLY A 43 -21.78 -10.12 -7.27
CA GLY A 43 -21.56 -10.88 -6.03
C GLY A 43 -22.65 -11.88 -5.71
N GLN A 44 -23.92 -11.57 -5.99
CA GLN A 44 -25.06 -12.49 -5.79
C GLN A 44 -25.05 -13.67 -6.74
N ARG A 45 -24.70 -13.43 -8.00
CA ARG A 45 -24.65 -14.48 -9.02
C ARG A 45 -23.38 -15.30 -8.97
N GLU A 46 -22.32 -14.74 -8.35
CA GLU A 46 -20.98 -15.32 -8.36
C GLU A 46 -20.43 -15.57 -9.78
N GLU A 47 -20.93 -14.79 -10.74
CA GLU A 47 -20.64 -14.91 -12.16
C GLU A 47 -20.13 -13.58 -12.72
N LEU A 48 -19.33 -13.66 -13.79
CA LEU A 48 -18.93 -12.50 -14.57
C LEU A 48 -20.16 -11.86 -15.24
N ILE A 49 -20.26 -10.54 -15.15
CA ILE A 49 -21.32 -9.76 -15.81
C ILE A 49 -20.67 -8.80 -16.79
N ASN A 50 -21.08 -8.90 -18.05
CA ASN A 50 -20.62 -8.07 -19.16
C ASN A 50 -21.82 -7.32 -19.76
N LEU A 51 -21.81 -5.99 -19.70
CA LEU A 51 -22.91 -5.13 -20.16
C LEU A 51 -22.38 -4.05 -21.09
N ALA A 52 -23.00 -3.88 -22.24
CA ALA A 52 -22.69 -2.79 -23.18
C ALA A 52 -23.20 -1.42 -22.69
N ASP A 53 -24.32 -1.40 -21.96
CA ASP A 53 -24.94 -0.18 -21.45
C ASP A 53 -25.43 -0.41 -20.00
N ALA A 54 -24.54 -0.23 -19.06
CA ALA A 54 -24.81 -0.44 -17.63
C ALA A 54 -25.93 0.48 -17.10
N PRO A 55 -26.01 1.78 -17.47
CA PRO A 55 -27.08 2.66 -17.01
C PRO A 55 -28.49 2.19 -17.37
N SER A 56 -28.66 1.43 -18.47
CA SER A 56 -29.95 0.87 -18.88
C SER A 56 -30.33 -0.40 -18.13
N HIS A 57 -29.45 -0.97 -17.33
CA HIS A 57 -29.71 -2.22 -16.62
C HIS A 57 -30.60 -1.96 -15.38
N PRO A 58 -31.65 -2.78 -15.12
CA PRO A 58 -32.57 -2.57 -13.99
C PRO A 58 -31.89 -2.51 -12.61
N SER A 59 -30.78 -3.24 -12.45
CA SER A 59 -29.99 -3.22 -11.20
C SER A 59 -28.97 -2.09 -11.15
N PHE A 60 -28.92 -1.20 -12.14
CA PHE A 60 -28.00 -0.07 -12.10
C PHE A 60 -28.34 0.86 -10.92
N LYS A 61 -27.33 1.24 -10.17
CA LYS A 61 -27.48 2.23 -9.12
C LYS A 61 -26.40 3.27 -9.25
N PHE A 62 -26.82 4.48 -9.52
CA PHE A 62 -25.95 5.61 -9.60
C PHE A 62 -25.41 6.01 -8.21
N LEU A 63 -24.09 6.22 -8.13
CA LEU A 63 -23.40 6.72 -6.94
C LEU A 63 -22.84 8.12 -7.24
N PRO A 64 -23.46 9.20 -6.74
CA PRO A 64 -23.08 10.58 -7.09
C PRO A 64 -21.63 10.93 -6.69
N ASP A 65 -21.11 10.30 -5.64
CA ASP A 65 -19.81 10.64 -5.06
C ASP A 65 -18.61 9.98 -5.78
N VAL A 66 -18.85 9.11 -6.78
CA VAL A 66 -17.78 8.34 -7.43
C VAL A 66 -17.43 8.84 -8.84
N ALA A 67 -18.17 9.79 -9.39
CA ALA A 67 -18.00 10.31 -10.75
C ALA A 67 -18.16 9.23 -11.85
N GLU A 68 -19.15 8.36 -11.70
CA GLU A 68 -19.43 7.21 -12.60
C GLU A 68 -20.21 7.61 -13.87
N GLU A 69 -20.67 8.85 -13.98
CA GLU A 69 -21.59 9.33 -15.01
C GLU A 69 -21.09 9.16 -16.45
N ALA A 70 -19.78 9.08 -16.63
CA ALA A 70 -19.17 9.00 -17.96
C ALA A 70 -19.12 7.57 -18.54
N PHE A 71 -19.40 6.54 -17.74
CA PHE A 71 -19.18 5.14 -18.14
C PHE A 71 -20.47 4.47 -18.60
N ARG A 72 -20.38 3.76 -19.73
CA ARG A 72 -21.49 3.03 -20.36
C ARG A 72 -21.33 1.54 -20.23
N SER A 73 -20.20 0.99 -20.68
CA SER A 73 -19.97 -0.44 -20.58
C SER A 73 -19.42 -0.85 -19.21
N PHE A 74 -19.78 -2.05 -18.80
CA PHE A 74 -19.40 -2.60 -17.50
C PHE A 74 -18.99 -4.07 -17.65
N LEU A 75 -17.83 -4.40 -17.11
CA LEU A 75 -17.37 -5.78 -16.95
C LEU A 75 -17.03 -5.99 -15.49
N GLY A 76 -17.75 -6.85 -14.80
CA GLY A 76 -17.53 -7.17 -13.39
C GLY A 76 -17.25 -8.65 -13.18
N ALA A 77 -16.17 -8.97 -12.50
CA ALA A 77 -15.78 -10.33 -12.14
C ALA A 77 -15.76 -10.51 -10.62
N PRO A 78 -16.36 -11.59 -10.07
CA PRO A 78 -16.27 -11.89 -8.65
C PRO A 78 -14.85 -12.35 -8.29
N ILE A 79 -14.33 -11.83 -7.20
CA ILE A 79 -13.05 -12.26 -6.63
C ILE A 79 -13.36 -13.34 -5.59
N MET A 80 -13.12 -14.60 -5.97
CA MET A 80 -13.52 -15.78 -5.19
C MET A 80 -12.36 -16.34 -4.38
N HIS A 81 -12.54 -16.53 -3.08
CA HIS A 81 -11.60 -17.26 -2.21
C HIS A 81 -12.35 -18.29 -1.37
N GLN A 82 -11.93 -19.57 -1.45
CA GLN A 82 -12.55 -20.67 -0.70
C GLN A 82 -14.10 -20.71 -0.84
N ARG A 83 -14.61 -20.54 -2.07
CA ARG A 83 -16.04 -20.47 -2.39
C ARG A 83 -16.80 -19.29 -1.77
N GLN A 84 -16.12 -18.25 -1.41
CA GLN A 84 -16.74 -17.01 -0.92
C GLN A 84 -16.31 -15.84 -1.79
N VAL A 85 -17.23 -14.93 -2.05
CA VAL A 85 -16.91 -13.66 -2.74
C VAL A 85 -16.25 -12.74 -1.75
N VAL A 86 -14.94 -12.52 -1.90
CA VAL A 86 -14.15 -11.60 -1.06
C VAL A 86 -14.08 -10.19 -1.64
N GLY A 87 -14.52 -10.01 -2.88
CA GLY A 87 -14.60 -8.73 -3.55
C GLY A 87 -15.10 -8.83 -4.97
N ILE A 88 -15.17 -7.68 -5.65
CA ILE A 88 -15.56 -7.57 -7.05
C ILE A 88 -14.50 -6.73 -7.77
N LEU A 89 -14.02 -7.24 -8.90
CA LEU A 89 -13.19 -6.49 -9.83
C LEU A 89 -14.07 -5.93 -10.93
N VAL A 90 -13.97 -4.64 -11.22
CA VAL A 90 -14.80 -3.93 -12.18
C VAL A 90 -13.95 -3.18 -13.18
N VAL A 91 -14.30 -3.29 -14.45
CA VAL A 91 -13.78 -2.44 -15.53
C VAL A 91 -14.96 -1.75 -16.22
N GLN A 92 -14.82 -0.46 -16.48
CA GLN A 92 -15.84 0.34 -17.14
C GLN A 92 -15.19 1.19 -18.24
N GLN A 93 -15.94 1.40 -19.33
CA GLN A 93 -15.53 2.27 -20.44
C GLN A 93 -16.64 3.27 -20.79
N LYS A 94 -16.25 4.39 -21.40
CA LYS A 94 -17.18 5.42 -21.84
C LYS A 94 -17.99 4.97 -23.05
N GLU A 95 -17.39 4.15 -23.89
CA GLU A 95 -18.02 3.62 -25.09
C GLU A 95 -19.01 2.50 -24.71
N SER A 96 -20.15 2.47 -25.39
CA SER A 96 -21.13 1.40 -25.23
C SER A 96 -20.74 0.22 -26.10
N ARG A 97 -20.15 -0.81 -25.49
CA ARG A 97 -19.78 -2.07 -26.15
C ARG A 97 -19.78 -3.24 -25.17
N LEU A 98 -19.86 -4.44 -25.66
CA LEU A 98 -19.51 -5.62 -24.89
C LEU A 98 -17.99 -5.82 -24.91
N PHE A 99 -17.46 -6.32 -23.84
CA PHE A 99 -16.09 -6.81 -23.77
C PHE A 99 -15.99 -8.17 -24.46
N ASP A 100 -14.87 -8.45 -25.10
CA ASP A 100 -14.66 -9.71 -25.80
C ASP A 100 -14.25 -10.85 -24.84
N GLU A 101 -14.23 -12.10 -25.35
CA GLU A 101 -13.88 -13.30 -24.56
C GLU A 101 -12.45 -13.23 -23.98
N GLY A 102 -11.52 -12.57 -24.68
CA GLY A 102 -10.15 -12.38 -24.20
C GLY A 102 -10.10 -11.44 -22.99
N GLU A 103 -10.85 -10.34 -23.05
CA GLU A 103 -11.00 -9.38 -21.96
C GLU A 103 -11.70 -10.02 -20.75
N GLU A 104 -12.74 -10.82 -20.97
CA GLU A 104 -13.42 -11.57 -19.91
C GLU A 104 -12.48 -12.58 -19.23
N SER A 105 -11.75 -13.38 -20.02
CA SER A 105 -10.79 -14.36 -19.50
C SER A 105 -9.66 -13.70 -18.72
N PHE A 106 -9.20 -12.54 -19.18
CA PHE A 106 -8.20 -11.76 -18.48
C PHE A 106 -8.72 -11.24 -17.13
N MET A 107 -9.95 -10.73 -17.10
CA MET A 107 -10.61 -10.27 -15.86
C MET A 107 -10.75 -11.38 -14.83
N VAL A 108 -11.18 -12.57 -15.25
CA VAL A 108 -11.31 -13.74 -14.36
C VAL A 108 -9.93 -14.14 -13.80
N THR A 109 -8.90 -14.12 -14.64
CA THR A 109 -7.54 -14.44 -14.23
C THR A 109 -7.02 -13.44 -13.19
N LEU A 110 -7.22 -12.14 -13.42
CA LEU A 110 -6.83 -11.09 -12.46
C LEU A 110 -7.61 -11.23 -11.15
N ALA A 111 -8.92 -11.47 -11.20
CA ALA A 111 -9.74 -11.68 -10.02
C ALA A 111 -9.23 -12.86 -9.19
N ALA A 112 -8.87 -13.97 -9.83
CA ALA A 112 -8.28 -15.12 -9.16
C ALA A 112 -6.95 -14.82 -8.48
N GLN A 113 -6.07 -14.03 -9.13
CA GLN A 113 -4.79 -13.61 -8.54
C GLN A 113 -4.96 -12.68 -7.33
N LEU A 114 -5.97 -11.81 -7.35
CA LEU A 114 -6.29 -10.91 -6.25
C LEU A 114 -6.89 -11.63 -5.05
N ALA A 115 -7.58 -12.74 -5.26
CA ALA A 115 -8.38 -13.43 -4.25
C ALA A 115 -7.60 -13.76 -2.97
N ALA A 116 -6.45 -14.42 -3.09
CA ALA A 116 -5.64 -14.79 -1.94
C ALA A 116 -5.09 -13.57 -1.19
N ARG A 117 -4.73 -12.51 -1.90
CA ARG A 117 -4.21 -11.28 -1.31
C ARG A 117 -5.28 -10.52 -0.54
N ILE A 118 -6.49 -10.41 -1.11
CA ILE A 118 -7.63 -9.75 -0.46
C ILE A 118 -8.05 -10.55 0.77
N ALA A 119 -8.21 -11.87 0.66
CA ALA A 119 -8.57 -12.73 1.79
C ALA A 119 -7.55 -12.63 2.93
N GLN A 120 -6.25 -12.62 2.60
CA GLN A 120 -5.19 -12.43 3.60
C GLN A 120 -5.27 -11.05 4.27
N ALA A 121 -5.55 -9.99 3.50
CA ALA A 121 -5.68 -8.64 4.03
C ALA A 121 -6.93 -8.50 4.94
N GLN A 122 -8.04 -9.15 4.58
CA GLN A 122 -9.25 -9.23 5.41
C GLN A 122 -8.98 -9.97 6.72
N ALA A 123 -8.36 -11.16 6.65
CA ALA A 123 -8.02 -11.96 7.83
C ALA A 123 -7.09 -11.23 8.81
N LYS A 124 -6.22 -10.35 8.31
CA LYS A 124 -5.35 -9.49 9.13
C LYS A 124 -6.02 -8.21 9.63
N GLY A 125 -7.29 -8.00 9.32
CA GLY A 125 -8.01 -6.78 9.68
C GLY A 125 -7.52 -5.52 8.96
N TRP A 126 -6.69 -5.64 7.94
CA TRP A 126 -6.13 -4.50 7.22
C TRP A 126 -7.17 -3.74 6.40
N LEU A 127 -8.27 -4.38 6.07
CA LEU A 127 -9.36 -3.78 5.29
C LEU A 127 -10.50 -3.24 6.17
N GLN A 128 -10.44 -3.44 7.48
CA GLN A 128 -11.54 -3.12 8.40
C GLN A 128 -11.46 -1.76 9.10
N LYS A 129 -10.53 -0.87 8.80
CA LYS A 129 -10.47 0.42 9.49
C LYS A 129 -10.11 1.62 8.66
N THR A 130 -11.04 2.46 8.64
CA THR A 130 -11.21 3.91 8.57
C THR A 130 -10.18 4.74 9.31
N ASP A 131 -9.01 4.70 9.11
CA ASP A 131 -8.04 5.78 9.37
C ASP A 131 -6.68 5.31 8.85
N TRP A 132 -6.63 5.15 7.56
CA TRP A 132 -5.38 4.90 6.88
C TRP A 132 -4.61 6.21 6.77
N SER A 133 -3.95 6.61 7.84
CA SER A 133 -2.68 7.28 7.66
C SER A 133 -1.88 6.38 6.72
N LYS A 134 -1.58 6.88 5.54
CA LYS A 134 -1.00 6.14 4.39
C LYS A 134 -0.04 5.05 4.85
N PRO A 135 -0.22 3.78 4.41
CA PRO A 135 0.68 2.71 4.80
C PRO A 135 2.10 3.09 4.39
N LEU A 136 2.99 3.14 5.35
CA LEU A 136 4.39 3.42 5.08
C LEU A 136 4.97 2.22 4.32
N ARG A 137 5.41 2.44 3.09
CA ARG A 137 6.19 1.46 2.35
C ARG A 137 7.61 1.51 2.87
N GLY A 138 8.13 0.36 3.25
CA GLY A 138 9.49 0.23 3.75
C GLY A 138 10.21 -0.95 3.12
N ILE A 139 11.51 -1.04 3.38
CA ILE A 139 12.33 -2.19 3.02
C ILE A 139 12.27 -3.16 4.21
N ALA A 140 11.93 -4.43 3.95
CA ALA A 140 11.96 -5.44 4.98
C ALA A 140 13.42 -5.76 5.35
N GLY A 141 13.81 -5.48 6.58
CA GLY A 141 15.14 -5.83 7.12
C GLY A 141 15.27 -7.30 7.53
N ALA A 142 14.15 -7.99 7.71
CA ALA A 142 14.09 -9.42 8.04
C ALA A 142 12.82 -10.03 7.48
N SER A 143 12.84 -11.34 7.20
CA SER A 143 11.64 -12.08 6.81
C SER A 143 10.79 -12.36 8.05
N GLY A 144 9.47 -12.19 7.93
CA GLY A 144 8.54 -12.50 9.01
C GLY A 144 7.46 -11.44 9.20
N ILE A 145 6.60 -11.67 10.21
CA ILE A 145 5.54 -10.77 10.61
C ILE A 145 5.77 -10.43 12.08
N ALA A 146 5.84 -9.13 12.39
CA ALA A 146 5.92 -8.65 13.76
C ALA A 146 4.72 -7.75 14.07
N ILE A 147 4.17 -7.88 15.29
CA ILE A 147 3.19 -6.95 15.85
C ILE A 147 3.88 -6.26 17.01
N ALA A 148 4.18 -4.98 16.84
CA ALA A 148 4.86 -4.19 17.85
C ALA A 148 4.42 -2.73 17.79
N LYS A 149 4.73 -1.99 18.85
CA LYS A 149 4.58 -0.54 18.87
C LYS A 149 5.58 0.07 17.89
N ALA A 150 5.08 0.85 16.93
CA ALA A 150 5.97 1.49 15.96
C ALA A 150 6.87 2.51 16.67
N TRP A 151 8.17 2.39 16.46
CA TRP A 151 9.13 3.41 16.85
C TRP A 151 9.53 4.21 15.61
N VAL A 152 9.26 5.51 15.62
CA VAL A 152 9.56 6.40 14.50
C VAL A 152 10.87 7.08 14.76
N TRP A 153 11.92 6.63 14.06
CA TRP A 153 13.19 7.36 14.03
C TRP A 153 13.09 8.46 12.97
N ARG A 154 13.20 9.70 13.41
CA ARG A 154 13.30 10.85 12.51
C ARG A 154 14.72 11.37 12.58
N PRO A 155 15.49 11.31 11.49
CA PRO A 155 16.77 12.02 11.46
C PRO A 155 16.52 13.52 11.75
N ARG A 156 17.29 14.09 12.63
CA ARG A 156 17.06 15.46 13.15
C ARG A 156 16.96 16.51 12.04
N LYS A 157 17.62 16.31 10.91
CA LYS A 157 17.42 17.06 9.64
C LYS A 157 18.02 16.25 8.50
N ALA A 158 17.38 16.26 7.33
CA ALA A 158 18.04 15.77 6.11
C ALA A 158 19.23 16.71 5.80
N LEU A 159 20.36 16.15 5.42
CA LEU A 159 21.57 16.94 5.08
C LEU A 159 21.26 18.04 4.05
N ASN A 160 20.33 17.77 3.13
CA ASN A 160 19.87 18.72 2.11
C ASN A 160 19.08 19.93 2.67
N SER A 161 18.66 19.90 3.93
CA SER A 161 17.93 21.00 4.58
C SER A 161 18.84 21.89 5.44
N ILE A 162 20.13 21.60 5.49
CA ILE A 162 21.11 22.40 6.23
C ILE A 162 21.55 23.55 5.33
N THR A 163 21.17 24.76 5.69
CA THR A 163 21.66 25.96 5.00
C THR A 163 23.12 26.14 5.36
N PRO A 164 24.05 26.20 4.39
CA PRO A 164 25.47 26.48 4.67
C PRO A 164 25.61 27.80 5.41
N ARG A 165 26.22 27.76 6.58
CA ARG A 165 26.60 28.98 7.29
C ARG A 165 28.10 29.16 7.13
N LYS A 166 28.51 30.35 6.68
CA LYS A 166 29.91 30.76 6.80
C LYS A 166 30.12 31.19 8.25
N ASP A 167 30.92 30.43 8.95
CA ASP A 167 31.40 30.82 10.28
C ASP A 167 32.85 31.23 10.13
N GLU A 168 33.24 32.33 10.75
CA GLU A 168 34.61 32.90 10.63
C GLU A 168 35.63 32.15 11.50
N ASP A 169 35.17 31.34 12.47
CA ASP A 169 36.04 30.60 13.39
C ASP A 169 36.18 29.12 12.98
N HIS A 170 37.04 28.87 12.02
CA HIS A 170 37.37 27.54 11.52
C HIS A 170 37.83 26.57 12.61
N GLY A 171 38.59 27.08 13.61
CA GLY A 171 39.12 26.27 14.71
C GLY A 171 38.02 25.69 15.58
N LYS A 172 36.98 26.47 15.89
CA LYS A 172 35.82 25.99 16.65
C LYS A 172 34.98 24.97 15.85
N GLN A 173 34.85 25.16 14.54
CA GLN A 173 34.12 24.25 13.71
C GLN A 173 34.81 22.90 13.58
N LEU A 174 36.15 22.92 13.45
CA LEU A 174 36.95 21.69 13.41
C LEU A 174 36.83 20.90 14.74
N ALA A 175 37.01 21.58 15.87
CA ALA A 175 36.86 20.96 17.18
C ALA A 175 35.44 20.34 17.40
N ARG A 176 34.40 21.02 16.91
CA ARG A 176 33.02 20.46 16.95
C ARG A 176 32.84 19.25 16.06
N LEU A 177 33.48 19.22 14.90
CA LEU A 177 33.46 18.07 13.99
C LEU A 177 34.17 16.88 14.64
N GLU A 178 35.38 17.10 15.20
CA GLU A 178 36.13 16.05 15.89
C GLU A 178 35.35 15.44 17.05
N LEU A 179 34.69 16.27 17.88
CA LEU A 179 33.85 15.80 18.97
C LEU A 179 32.64 14.97 18.44
N ALA A 180 32.01 15.44 17.37
CA ALA A 180 30.87 14.72 16.78
C ALA A 180 31.27 13.36 16.17
N VAL A 181 32.45 13.28 15.54
CA VAL A 181 33.02 12.04 15.01
C VAL A 181 33.31 11.05 16.15
N GLU A 182 33.89 11.54 17.26
CA GLU A 182 34.19 10.70 18.42
C GLU A 182 32.91 10.16 19.09
N GLU A 183 31.86 10.99 19.20
CA GLU A 183 30.56 10.58 19.72
C GLU A 183 29.94 9.47 18.84
N VAL A 184 29.96 9.64 17.51
CA VAL A 184 29.47 8.63 16.56
C VAL A 184 30.30 7.34 16.64
N ARG A 185 31.62 7.43 16.79
CA ARG A 185 32.48 6.27 16.97
C ARG A 185 32.09 5.47 18.20
N HIS A 186 31.92 6.12 19.34
CA HIS A 186 31.51 5.50 20.59
C HIS A 186 30.14 4.82 20.47
N ASP A 187 29.19 5.47 19.81
CA ASP A 187 27.85 4.92 19.55
C ASP A 187 27.93 3.66 18.68
N LEU A 188 28.73 3.67 17.60
CA LEU A 188 28.92 2.51 16.73
C LEU A 188 29.57 1.32 17.46
N GLU A 189 30.59 1.57 18.28
CA GLU A 189 31.23 0.54 19.10
C GLU A 189 30.24 -0.07 20.10
N SER A 190 29.45 0.76 20.76
CA SER A 190 28.42 0.32 21.70
C SER A 190 27.33 -0.50 21.02
N LEU A 191 26.93 -0.12 19.80
CA LEU A 191 26.00 -0.88 18.98
C LEU A 191 26.60 -2.21 18.54
N ALA A 192 27.84 -2.21 18.03
CA ALA A 192 28.55 -3.41 17.62
C ALA A 192 28.64 -4.45 18.75
N LEU A 193 28.94 -4.02 19.97
CA LEU A 193 28.96 -4.90 21.14
C LEU A 193 27.60 -5.53 21.42
N ARG A 194 26.52 -4.74 21.42
CA ARG A 194 25.15 -5.24 21.62
C ARG A 194 24.70 -6.21 20.52
N PHE A 195 25.10 -5.95 19.29
CA PHE A 195 24.75 -6.82 18.15
C PHE A 195 25.54 -8.13 18.18
N ARG A 196 26.78 -8.17 18.67
CA ARG A 196 27.56 -9.40 18.83
C ARG A 196 26.90 -10.43 19.75
N GLU A 197 26.11 -9.99 20.71
CA GLU A 197 25.37 -10.88 21.62
C GLU A 197 24.14 -11.52 20.99
N SER A 198 23.59 -10.93 19.93
CA SER A 198 22.27 -11.30 19.40
C SER A 198 22.27 -11.72 17.93
N TYR A 199 23.34 -11.47 17.17
CA TYR A 199 23.37 -11.65 15.70
C TYR A 199 24.65 -12.34 15.24
N SER A 200 24.62 -12.87 13.98
CA SER A 200 25.75 -13.55 13.34
C SER A 200 26.93 -12.61 13.10
N GLN A 201 28.14 -13.15 13.00
CA GLN A 201 29.37 -12.39 12.71
C GLN A 201 29.28 -11.54 11.45
N ASP A 202 28.62 -12.06 10.39
CA ASP A 202 28.46 -11.33 9.14
C ASP A 202 27.60 -10.07 9.30
N SER A 203 26.62 -10.09 10.21
CA SER A 203 25.79 -8.91 10.51
C SER A 203 26.53 -7.84 11.31
N VAL A 204 27.53 -8.23 12.06
CA VAL A 204 28.36 -7.32 12.87
C VAL A 204 29.44 -6.67 12.02
N ALA A 205 29.91 -7.31 10.95
CA ALA A 205 30.95 -6.80 10.06
C ALA A 205 30.62 -5.42 9.45
N ILE A 206 29.34 -5.07 9.33
CA ILE A 206 28.92 -3.77 8.83
C ILE A 206 29.38 -2.61 9.75
N PHE A 207 29.44 -2.83 11.07
CA PHE A 207 29.92 -1.83 12.01
C PHE A 207 31.42 -1.62 11.87
N ASP A 208 32.19 -2.67 11.58
CA ASP A 208 33.63 -2.57 11.33
C ASP A 208 33.90 -1.72 10.07
N ILE A 209 33.06 -1.84 9.04
CA ILE A 209 33.15 -1.00 7.84
C ILE A 209 32.88 0.47 8.18
N TYR A 210 31.85 0.77 8.95
CA TYR A 210 31.55 2.16 9.35
C TYR A 210 32.65 2.75 10.23
N LEU A 211 33.22 1.99 11.17
CA LEU A 211 34.33 2.41 11.97
C LEU A 211 35.59 2.69 11.13
N HIS A 212 35.81 1.87 10.10
CA HIS A 212 36.93 2.07 9.16
C HIS A 212 36.76 3.36 8.34
N LEU A 213 35.53 3.65 7.87
CA LEU A 213 35.20 4.88 7.14
C LEU A 213 35.41 6.13 8.01
N LEU A 214 35.05 6.06 9.30
CA LEU A 214 35.31 7.19 10.25
C LEU A 214 36.77 7.44 10.56
N ASN A 215 37.65 6.45 10.29
CA ASN A 215 39.09 6.58 10.50
C ASN A 215 39.84 6.94 9.22
N ASP A 216 39.14 7.06 8.08
CA ASP A 216 39.76 7.43 6.82
C ASP A 216 40.06 8.94 6.77
N PRO A 217 41.34 9.32 6.69
CA PRO A 217 41.73 10.75 6.65
C PRO A 217 41.24 11.50 5.40
N GLY A 218 40.76 10.77 4.39
CA GLY A 218 40.13 11.36 3.20
C GLY A 218 38.68 11.77 3.40
N TYR A 219 38.06 11.41 4.55
CA TYR A 219 36.66 11.72 4.87
C TYR A 219 36.49 12.92 5.83
N ILE A 220 37.54 13.28 6.52
CA ILE A 220 37.63 14.42 7.45
C ILE A 220 38.64 15.43 6.88
#